data_4cf74710c8cde70f8657dab953127341
#
_entry.id   4cf74710c8cde70f8657dab953127341
#
_cell.length_a   1.000
_cell.length_b   1.000
_cell.length_c   1.000
_cell.angle_alpha   90.00
_cell.angle_beta   90.00
_cell.angle_gamma   90.00
#
_symmetry.space_group_name_H-M   'P 1'
#
loop_
_entity.id
_entity.type
_entity.pdbx_description
1 polymer ?
#
loop_
_entity_poly.entity_id
_entity_poly.type
_entity_poly.pdbx_seq_one_letter_code
_entity_poly.pdbx_strand_id
1 'polypeptide(L)'
;LAAVERRKLSVQNDVGAGGASVTKAFAYRDVLTVLQELADVANENGVYLAFDVVRTAPAAFQFRTYAGQRGTNHSRTSGDPRLVGKQYGNLAEASFGTFHSDERNWVLVAGKGEENARLTVQRYNTSRIGASKWNRREYFKDSRDNDTTAALQADGDEVLNDYKPKQILTGRLLDTPGMQFGVHYQFGDIVTAQAFGYNVDCHISSVRVKVDQDNGEQIDVRLRGEL
;
A
#
# COMPACT_ATOMS: atom_id res chain seq x y z
N LEU A 1 32.27 -3.26 0.70
CA LEU A 1 32.76 -2.49 -0.48
C LEU A 1 33.01 -3.43 -1.67
N ALA A 2 33.82 -4.48 -1.54
CA ALA A 2 34.14 -5.40 -2.65
C ALA A 2 32.89 -6.12 -3.24
N ALA A 3 31.82 -6.32 -2.48
CA ALA A 3 30.58 -6.93 -2.97
C ALA A 3 29.74 -5.96 -3.81
N VAL A 4 29.81 -4.66 -3.53
CA VAL A 4 29.12 -3.62 -4.30
C VAL A 4 29.80 -3.42 -5.66
N GLU A 5 31.11 -3.42 -5.72
CA GLU A 5 31.84 -3.31 -6.98
C GLU A 5 31.56 -4.48 -7.94
N ARG A 6 31.47 -5.70 -7.42
CA ARG A 6 31.16 -6.88 -8.24
C ARG A 6 29.78 -6.81 -8.90
N ARG A 7 28.82 -6.10 -8.34
CA ARG A 7 27.44 -6.01 -8.83
C ARG A 7 27.17 -4.77 -9.65
N LYS A 8 28.13 -3.86 -9.78
CA LYS A 8 27.94 -2.55 -10.42
C LYS A 8 26.70 -1.80 -9.93
N LEU A 9 26.40 -1.96 -8.64
CA LEU A 9 25.28 -1.36 -7.95
C LEU A 9 25.79 -0.24 -7.05
N SER A 10 25.42 0.99 -7.34
CA SER A 10 25.59 2.13 -6.45
C SER A 10 24.38 2.29 -5.52
N VAL A 11 24.55 2.98 -4.42
CA VAL A 11 23.47 3.31 -3.49
C VAL A 11 23.29 4.83 -3.52
N GLN A 12 22.03 5.26 -3.57
CA GLN A 12 21.68 6.68 -3.47
C GLN A 12 22.04 7.19 -2.05
N ASN A 13 22.37 8.46 -1.95
CA ASN A 13 22.51 9.12 -0.65
C ASN A 13 21.18 9.06 0.12
N ASP A 14 21.27 9.14 1.44
CA ASP A 14 20.10 9.19 2.31
C ASP A 14 19.14 10.30 1.86
N VAL A 15 17.86 9.95 1.71
CA VAL A 15 16.81 10.90 1.29
C VAL A 15 16.23 11.68 2.47
N GLY A 16 16.70 11.43 3.71
CA GLY A 16 16.22 12.13 4.89
C GLY A 16 14.73 11.88 5.15
N ALA A 17 14.28 10.65 5.00
CA ALA A 17 12.86 10.29 5.14
C ALA A 17 12.25 10.64 6.51
N GLY A 18 13.09 10.94 7.50
CA GLY A 18 12.65 11.16 8.88
C GLY A 18 12.21 9.87 9.57
N GLY A 19 11.57 10.01 10.72
CA GLY A 19 11.06 8.88 11.49
C GLY A 19 11.97 8.44 12.63
N ALA A 20 11.51 7.46 13.41
CA ALA A 20 12.25 6.90 14.53
C ALA A 20 13.43 6.05 14.05
N SER A 21 14.55 6.15 14.74
CA SER A 21 15.68 5.25 14.50
C SER A 21 15.33 3.85 15.00
N VAL A 22 15.45 2.85 14.15
CA VAL A 22 15.16 1.46 14.46
C VAL A 22 16.45 0.64 14.38
N THR A 23 16.74 -0.12 15.43
CA THR A 23 17.86 -1.05 15.44
C THR A 23 17.34 -2.48 15.24
N LYS A 24 17.72 -3.11 14.14
CA LYS A 24 17.46 -4.53 13.85
C LYS A 24 18.73 -5.24 13.46
N ALA A 25 18.88 -6.49 13.91
CA ALA A 25 19.98 -7.37 13.54
C ALA A 25 19.49 -8.44 12.57
N PHE A 26 20.22 -8.65 11.49
CA PHE A 26 19.93 -9.66 10.47
C PHE A 26 21.15 -10.54 10.25
N ALA A 27 20.97 -11.84 10.22
CA ALA A 27 22.02 -12.80 9.92
C ALA A 27 21.51 -13.84 8.91
N TYR A 28 22.28 -14.06 7.84
CA TYR A 28 22.03 -15.09 6.83
C TYR A 28 20.64 -15.03 6.18
N ARG A 29 20.10 -13.83 5.97
CA ARG A 29 18.80 -13.61 5.35
C ARG A 29 18.93 -13.07 3.94
N ASP A 30 17.90 -13.32 3.13
CA ASP A 30 17.77 -12.71 1.81
C ASP A 30 17.62 -11.18 1.90
N VAL A 31 18.38 -10.47 1.06
CA VAL A 31 18.43 -9.00 1.10
C VAL A 31 17.09 -8.36 0.77
N LEU A 32 16.33 -8.91 -0.19
CA LEU A 32 15.03 -8.37 -0.55
C LEU A 32 14.04 -8.49 0.61
N THR A 33 14.01 -9.64 1.27
CA THR A 33 13.19 -9.86 2.47
C THR A 33 13.54 -8.87 3.59
N VAL A 34 14.83 -8.63 3.82
CA VAL A 34 15.28 -7.64 4.83
C VAL A 34 14.81 -6.23 4.45
N LEU A 35 14.93 -5.83 3.18
CA LEU A 35 14.48 -4.52 2.72
C LEU A 35 12.97 -4.34 2.84
N GLN A 36 12.20 -5.38 2.55
CA GLN A 36 10.75 -5.39 2.73
C GLN A 36 10.37 -5.24 4.21
N GLU A 37 10.99 -6.01 5.10
CA GLU A 37 10.75 -5.87 6.56
C GLU A 37 11.13 -4.48 7.09
N LEU A 38 12.18 -3.85 6.57
CA LEU A 38 12.54 -2.49 6.96
C LEU A 38 11.52 -1.46 6.45
N ALA A 39 10.99 -1.65 5.24
CA ALA A 39 9.94 -0.82 4.71
C ALA A 39 8.63 -0.96 5.50
N ASP A 40 8.28 -2.19 5.90
CA ASP A 40 7.09 -2.46 6.74
C ASP A 40 7.23 -1.78 8.11
N VAL A 41 8.39 -1.90 8.75
CA VAL A 41 8.67 -1.22 10.05
C VAL A 41 8.61 0.30 9.91
N ALA A 42 9.12 0.87 8.81
CA ALA A 42 9.02 2.30 8.55
C ALA A 42 7.55 2.72 8.42
N ASN A 43 6.75 1.93 7.72
CA ASN A 43 5.32 2.17 7.52
C ASN A 43 4.52 2.08 8.83
N GLU A 44 4.79 1.10 9.68
CA GLU A 44 4.23 0.99 11.04
C GLU A 44 4.56 2.21 11.91
N ASN A 45 5.70 2.86 11.67
CA ASN A 45 6.10 4.10 12.35
C ASN A 45 5.65 5.38 11.61
N GLY A 46 4.72 5.28 10.67
CA GLY A 46 4.11 6.40 9.97
C GLY A 46 4.98 7.00 8.86
N VAL A 47 6.05 6.34 8.45
CA VAL A 47 6.91 6.76 7.34
C VAL A 47 6.78 5.76 6.20
N TYR A 48 6.00 6.10 5.20
CA TYR A 48 5.92 5.26 3.99
C TYR A 48 7.27 5.28 3.27
N LEU A 49 7.91 4.12 3.16
CA LEU A 49 9.20 3.93 2.52
C LEU A 49 9.08 2.92 1.37
N ALA A 50 9.41 3.37 0.16
CA ALA A 50 9.54 2.49 -0.99
C ALA A 50 11.00 2.43 -1.44
N PHE A 51 11.37 1.36 -2.14
CA PHE A 51 12.70 1.21 -2.72
C PHE A 51 12.65 0.53 -4.09
N ASP A 52 13.63 0.81 -4.93
CA ASP A 52 13.84 0.10 -6.17
C ASP A 52 15.30 0.11 -6.62
N VAL A 53 15.57 -0.55 -7.75
CA VAL A 53 16.86 -0.52 -8.43
C VAL A 53 16.67 0.06 -9.82
N VAL A 54 17.18 1.26 -10.03
CA VAL A 54 17.04 1.99 -11.28
C VAL A 54 18.30 1.84 -12.12
N ARG A 55 18.14 1.61 -13.42
CA ARG A 55 19.24 1.64 -14.38
C ARG A 55 19.63 3.10 -14.64
N THR A 56 20.88 3.46 -14.37
CA THR A 56 21.42 4.82 -14.55
C THR A 56 22.22 4.95 -15.85
N ALA A 57 22.80 3.84 -16.35
CA ALA A 57 23.53 3.80 -17.61
C ALA A 57 23.59 2.33 -18.11
N PRO A 58 24.09 2.04 -19.31
CA PRO A 58 24.36 0.66 -19.75
C PRO A 58 25.19 -0.09 -18.72
N ALA A 59 24.64 -1.19 -18.20
CA ALA A 59 25.24 -2.04 -17.16
C ALA A 59 25.54 -1.33 -15.81
N ALA A 60 24.96 -0.16 -15.53
CA ALA A 60 25.05 0.54 -14.27
C ALA A 60 23.68 0.66 -13.61
N PHE A 61 23.59 0.32 -12.31
CA PHE A 61 22.38 0.32 -11.54
C PHE A 61 22.58 1.10 -10.25
N GLN A 62 21.50 1.68 -9.74
CA GLN A 62 21.48 2.38 -8.48
C GLN A 62 20.30 1.92 -7.63
N PHE A 63 20.57 1.52 -6.40
CA PHE A 63 19.55 1.33 -5.39
C PHE A 63 19.07 2.69 -4.90
N ARG A 64 17.76 2.90 -4.92
CA ARG A 64 17.11 4.15 -4.48
C ARG A 64 16.04 3.87 -3.46
N THR A 65 15.89 4.80 -2.53
CA THR A 65 14.77 4.85 -1.59
C THR A 65 13.93 6.09 -1.83
N TYR A 66 12.65 6.01 -1.53
CA TYR A 66 11.67 7.07 -1.69
C TYR A 66 10.91 7.22 -0.38
N ALA A 67 10.93 8.42 0.21
CA ALA A 67 10.09 8.76 1.33
C ALA A 67 8.73 9.25 0.83
N GLY A 68 7.65 8.70 1.38
CA GLY A 68 6.30 8.96 0.91
C GLY A 68 5.97 8.22 -0.39
N GLN A 69 5.03 8.75 -1.16
CA GLN A 69 4.59 8.14 -2.40
C GLN A 69 5.72 8.08 -3.44
N ARG A 70 5.95 6.89 -4.01
CA ARG A 70 6.76 6.75 -5.21
C ARG A 70 5.95 7.21 -6.42
N GLY A 71 6.50 8.09 -7.23
CA GLY A 71 5.82 8.64 -8.39
C GLY A 71 5.04 9.93 -8.09
N THR A 72 4.39 10.45 -9.10
CA THR A 72 3.66 11.73 -9.06
C THR A 72 2.16 11.50 -8.81
N ASN A 73 1.54 12.39 -8.07
CA ASN A 73 0.10 12.37 -7.90
C ASN A 73 -0.57 13.09 -9.09
N HIS A 74 -1.21 12.31 -9.95
CA HIS A 74 -2.06 12.75 -11.05
C HIS A 74 -3.55 12.45 -10.79
N SER A 75 -3.95 12.42 -9.52
CA SER A 75 -5.36 12.25 -9.19
C SER A 75 -6.21 13.44 -9.67
N ARG A 76 -7.51 13.25 -9.68
CA ARG A 76 -8.48 14.27 -10.12
C ARG A 76 -8.33 15.62 -9.40
N THR A 77 -7.83 15.58 -8.17
CA THR A 77 -7.63 16.77 -7.33
C THR A 77 -6.23 17.38 -7.46
N SER A 78 -5.36 16.78 -8.25
CA SER A 78 -4.02 17.31 -8.52
C SER A 78 -4.02 18.44 -9.55
N GLY A 79 -2.90 19.14 -9.67
CA GLY A 79 -2.72 20.20 -10.69
C GLY A 79 -2.59 19.68 -12.12
N ASP A 80 -2.36 18.38 -12.32
CA ASP A 80 -2.20 17.71 -13.63
C ASP A 80 -2.91 16.35 -13.62
N PRO A 81 -4.26 16.33 -13.67
CA PRO A 81 -5.03 15.10 -13.49
C PRO A 81 -4.92 14.16 -14.70
N ARG A 82 -4.77 12.87 -14.43
CA ARG A 82 -4.86 11.78 -15.40
C ARG A 82 -6.08 10.92 -15.05
N LEU A 83 -7.08 10.97 -15.95
CA LEU A 83 -8.33 10.25 -15.78
C LEU A 83 -8.32 8.97 -16.61
N VAL A 84 -8.71 7.89 -15.96
CA VAL A 84 -8.76 6.55 -16.56
C VAL A 84 -10.18 6.02 -16.51
N GLY A 85 -10.69 5.54 -17.64
CA GLY A 85 -12.06 5.03 -17.70
C GLY A 85 -12.39 4.45 -19.06
N LYS A 86 -13.43 3.62 -19.12
CA LYS A 86 -13.92 3.05 -20.38
C LYS A 86 -14.32 4.13 -21.38
N GLN A 87 -14.89 5.23 -20.90
CA GLN A 87 -15.32 6.37 -21.70
C GLN A 87 -14.15 7.09 -22.38
N TYR A 88 -12.93 6.96 -21.86
CA TYR A 88 -11.71 7.52 -22.46
C TYR A 88 -10.96 6.50 -23.33
N GLY A 89 -11.45 5.26 -23.40
CA GLY A 89 -10.80 4.18 -24.16
C GLY A 89 -9.48 3.68 -23.56
N ASN A 90 -9.12 4.11 -22.35
CA ASN A 90 -7.83 3.83 -21.71
C ASN A 90 -7.91 2.86 -20.51
N LEU A 91 -9.09 2.24 -20.24
CA LEU A 91 -9.30 1.27 -19.18
C LEU A 91 -9.88 -0.03 -19.72
N ALA A 92 -9.17 -1.13 -19.49
CA ALA A 92 -9.64 -2.48 -19.74
C ALA A 92 -9.62 -3.34 -18.47
N GLU A 93 -10.29 -4.49 -18.53
CA GLU A 93 -10.29 -5.51 -17.46
C GLU A 93 -10.60 -4.91 -16.07
N ALA A 94 -11.41 -3.87 -16.02
CA ALA A 94 -11.78 -3.25 -14.75
C ALA A 94 -12.59 -4.22 -13.89
N SER A 95 -12.17 -4.38 -12.64
CA SER A 95 -12.86 -5.17 -11.61
C SER A 95 -12.98 -4.35 -10.33
N PHE A 96 -14.14 -4.44 -9.69
CA PHE A 96 -14.40 -3.81 -8.41
C PHE A 96 -15.00 -4.84 -7.46
N GLY A 97 -14.45 -4.94 -6.26
CA GLY A 97 -14.91 -5.90 -5.26
C GLY A 97 -14.77 -5.39 -3.84
N THR A 98 -15.63 -5.88 -2.96
CA THR A 98 -15.52 -5.67 -1.51
C THR A 98 -14.98 -6.95 -0.88
N PHE A 99 -13.87 -6.83 -0.16
CA PHE A 99 -13.17 -7.94 0.46
C PHE A 99 -13.39 -7.92 1.97
N HIS A 100 -13.87 -9.03 2.49
CA HIS A 100 -14.22 -9.22 3.90
C HIS A 100 -13.31 -10.24 4.60
N SER A 101 -12.27 -10.76 3.96
CA SER A 101 -11.41 -11.82 4.50
C SER A 101 -10.83 -11.47 5.86
N ASP A 102 -10.32 -10.26 5.97
CA ASP A 102 -9.63 -9.79 7.18
C ASP A 102 -10.52 -8.93 8.07
N GLU A 103 -11.78 -8.74 7.69
CA GLU A 103 -12.71 -7.89 8.44
C GLU A 103 -12.81 -8.32 9.91
N ARG A 104 -12.69 -7.33 10.79
CA ARG A 104 -13.02 -7.43 12.21
C ARG A 104 -14.00 -6.30 12.54
N ASN A 105 -15.10 -6.63 13.16
CA ASN A 105 -16.16 -5.67 13.46
C ASN A 105 -16.61 -5.66 14.92
N TRP A 106 -15.96 -6.47 15.74
CA TRP A 106 -16.09 -6.49 17.19
C TRP A 106 -14.73 -6.73 17.83
N VAL A 107 -14.33 -5.87 18.76
CA VAL A 107 -13.01 -5.89 19.39
C VAL A 107 -13.16 -5.88 20.90
N LEU A 108 -12.54 -6.83 21.56
CA LEU A 108 -12.30 -6.81 23.01
C LEU A 108 -10.89 -6.29 23.24
N VAL A 109 -10.77 -5.12 23.83
CA VAL A 109 -9.48 -4.54 24.20
C VAL A 109 -9.26 -4.77 25.69
N ALA A 110 -8.10 -5.28 26.05
CA ALA A 110 -7.74 -5.54 27.43
C ALA A 110 -6.48 -4.75 27.81
N GLY A 111 -6.64 -3.84 28.76
CA GLY A 111 -5.60 -2.96 29.28
C GLY A 111 -4.78 -3.55 30.40
N LYS A 112 -4.28 -2.69 31.27
CA LYS A 112 -3.48 -3.04 32.44
C LYS A 112 -4.31 -3.81 33.47
N GLY A 113 -3.64 -4.71 34.21
CA GLY A 113 -4.23 -5.56 35.25
C GLY A 113 -4.07 -7.04 34.96
N GLU A 114 -4.48 -7.87 35.90
CA GLU A 114 -4.42 -9.33 35.78
C GLU A 114 -5.81 -9.93 36.00
N GLU A 115 -6.09 -11.02 35.32
CA GLU A 115 -7.32 -11.79 35.43
C GLU A 115 -8.60 -10.93 35.46
N ASN A 116 -9.43 -11.06 36.50
CA ASN A 116 -10.68 -10.35 36.66
C ASN A 116 -10.54 -8.86 37.02
N ALA A 117 -9.37 -8.42 37.46
CA ALA A 117 -9.05 -7.02 37.74
C ALA A 117 -8.57 -6.24 36.50
N ARG A 118 -8.44 -6.91 35.38
CA ARG A 118 -7.99 -6.31 34.14
C ARG A 118 -9.06 -5.38 33.56
N LEU A 119 -8.66 -4.15 33.26
CA LEU A 119 -9.56 -3.20 32.60
C LEU A 119 -9.84 -3.67 31.18
N THR A 120 -11.11 -3.82 30.80
CA THR A 120 -11.50 -4.23 29.46
C THR A 120 -12.53 -3.28 28.86
N VAL A 121 -12.44 -3.07 27.54
CA VAL A 121 -13.38 -2.28 26.76
C VAL A 121 -13.80 -3.05 25.51
N GLN A 122 -15.07 -2.93 25.14
CA GLN A 122 -15.60 -3.48 23.90
C GLN A 122 -15.83 -2.34 22.89
N ARG A 123 -15.36 -2.54 21.67
CA ARG A 123 -15.66 -1.66 20.54
C ARG A 123 -16.23 -2.48 19.39
N TYR A 124 -17.25 -1.95 18.70
CA TYR A 124 -17.87 -2.66 17.60
C TYR A 124 -18.57 -1.74 16.61
N ASN A 125 -18.64 -2.19 15.37
CA ASN A 125 -19.38 -1.53 14.31
C ASN A 125 -20.84 -2.02 14.29
N THR A 126 -21.73 -1.21 14.84
CA THR A 126 -23.15 -1.56 15.03
C THR A 126 -23.87 -1.89 13.72
N SER A 127 -23.60 -1.11 12.64
CA SER A 127 -24.26 -1.31 11.36
C SER A 127 -23.85 -2.63 10.70
N ARG A 128 -22.60 -3.04 10.88
CA ARG A 128 -22.06 -4.30 10.34
C ARG A 128 -22.61 -5.52 11.09
N ILE A 129 -22.61 -5.47 12.42
CA ILE A 129 -23.11 -6.57 13.27
C ILE A 129 -24.63 -6.68 13.15
N GLY A 130 -25.34 -5.54 13.08
CA GLY A 130 -26.80 -5.51 13.02
C GLY A 130 -27.41 -6.09 11.73
N ALA A 131 -26.63 -6.13 10.64
CA ALA A 131 -27.09 -6.69 9.38
C ALA A 131 -27.36 -8.21 9.46
N SER A 132 -26.63 -8.96 10.28
CA SER A 132 -26.85 -10.38 10.54
C SER A 132 -26.15 -10.83 11.82
N LYS A 133 -26.76 -11.76 12.56
CA LYS A 133 -26.13 -12.39 13.75
C LYS A 133 -24.83 -13.11 13.41
N TRP A 134 -24.66 -13.56 12.16
CA TRP A 134 -23.49 -14.28 11.68
C TRP A 134 -22.35 -13.35 11.22
N ASN A 135 -22.59 -12.05 11.17
CA ASN A 135 -21.60 -11.08 10.73
C ASN A 135 -20.58 -10.68 11.82
N ARG A 136 -20.79 -11.11 13.07
CA ARG A 136 -19.87 -10.78 14.14
C ARG A 136 -18.52 -11.48 13.93
N ARG A 137 -17.45 -10.68 13.77
CA ARG A 137 -16.07 -11.12 13.58
C ARG A 137 -15.21 -10.49 14.65
N GLU A 138 -14.82 -11.30 15.60
CA GLU A 138 -14.19 -10.87 16.83
C GLU A 138 -12.68 -10.72 16.67
N TYR A 139 -12.12 -9.78 17.43
CA TYR A 139 -10.68 -9.58 17.60
C TYR A 139 -10.37 -9.30 19.07
N PHE A 140 -9.28 -9.83 19.56
CA PHE A 140 -8.75 -9.51 20.88
C PHE A 140 -7.49 -8.67 20.74
N LYS A 141 -7.50 -7.44 21.30
CA LYS A 141 -6.35 -6.54 21.36
C LYS A 141 -5.79 -6.53 22.79
N ASP A 142 -4.55 -6.95 22.94
CA ASP A 142 -3.81 -6.84 24.19
C ASP A 142 -3.11 -5.47 24.27
N SER A 143 -3.54 -4.60 25.17
CA SER A 143 -3.05 -3.22 25.36
C SER A 143 -2.61 -3.00 26.80
N ARG A 144 -1.75 -3.87 27.33
CA ARG A 144 -1.29 -3.91 28.75
C ARG A 144 -0.66 -2.64 29.24
N ASP A 145 -0.12 -1.82 28.34
CA ASP A 145 0.51 -0.55 28.69
C ASP A 145 -0.51 0.57 28.98
N ASN A 146 -1.78 0.35 28.59
CA ASN A 146 -2.84 1.31 28.75
C ASN A 146 -3.68 1.03 30.01
N ASP A 147 -3.86 2.06 30.85
CA ASP A 147 -4.60 2.00 32.11
C ASP A 147 -5.89 2.85 32.11
N THR A 148 -6.23 3.50 30.99
CA THR A 148 -7.42 4.33 30.88
C THR A 148 -8.42 3.79 29.87
N THR A 149 -9.71 3.93 30.18
CA THR A 149 -10.80 3.54 29.26
C THR A 149 -10.71 4.26 27.92
N ALA A 150 -10.32 5.53 27.91
CA ALA A 150 -10.20 6.33 26.69
C ALA A 150 -9.10 5.79 25.75
N ALA A 151 -7.93 5.43 26.30
CA ALA A 151 -6.86 4.82 25.51
C ALA A 151 -7.28 3.46 24.92
N LEU A 152 -7.94 2.62 25.72
CA LEU A 152 -8.45 1.33 25.24
C LEU A 152 -9.54 1.49 24.17
N GLN A 153 -10.38 2.53 24.28
CA GLN A 153 -11.35 2.84 23.22
C GLN A 153 -10.66 3.25 21.93
N ALA A 154 -9.63 4.08 22.00
CA ALA A 154 -8.84 4.48 20.83
C ALA A 154 -8.17 3.28 20.14
N ASP A 155 -7.53 2.39 20.91
CA ASP A 155 -6.94 1.15 20.40
C ASP A 155 -7.97 0.25 19.70
N GLY A 156 -9.17 0.15 20.26
CA GLY A 156 -10.27 -0.62 19.67
C GLY A 156 -10.81 -0.01 18.38
N ASP A 157 -10.90 1.32 18.31
CA ASP A 157 -11.33 2.04 17.11
C ASP A 157 -10.28 1.96 16.01
N GLU A 158 -8.98 2.00 16.35
CA GLU A 158 -7.88 1.73 15.43
C GLU A 158 -8.04 0.36 14.77
N VAL A 159 -8.19 -0.69 15.56
CA VAL A 159 -8.40 -2.05 15.03
C VAL A 159 -9.62 -2.12 14.12
N LEU A 160 -10.75 -1.51 14.49
CA LEU A 160 -11.96 -1.50 13.65
C LEU A 160 -11.74 -0.76 12.32
N ASN A 161 -10.90 0.26 12.30
CA ASN A 161 -10.54 0.99 11.09
C ASN A 161 -9.58 0.20 10.21
N ASP A 162 -8.56 -0.44 10.78
CA ASP A 162 -7.54 -1.20 10.06
C ASP A 162 -8.11 -2.47 9.42
N TYR A 163 -9.04 -3.11 10.12
CA TYR A 163 -9.69 -4.34 9.67
C TYR A 163 -11.10 -4.11 9.11
N LYS A 164 -11.42 -2.90 8.64
CA LYS A 164 -12.65 -2.67 7.88
C LYS A 164 -12.64 -3.42 6.54
N PRO A 165 -13.82 -3.72 5.96
CA PRO A 165 -13.88 -4.26 4.61
C PRO A 165 -13.17 -3.35 3.61
N LYS A 166 -12.36 -3.94 2.75
CA LYS A 166 -11.62 -3.21 1.72
C LYS A 166 -12.37 -3.23 0.40
N GLN A 167 -12.65 -2.06 -0.16
CA GLN A 167 -13.20 -1.90 -1.49
C GLN A 167 -12.06 -1.63 -2.47
N ILE A 168 -11.81 -2.58 -3.36
CA ILE A 168 -10.65 -2.53 -4.25
C ILE A 168 -11.12 -2.46 -5.69
N LEU A 169 -10.61 -1.46 -6.41
CA LEU A 169 -10.71 -1.35 -7.85
C LEU A 169 -9.37 -1.73 -8.48
N THR A 170 -9.43 -2.63 -9.45
CA THR A 170 -8.28 -3.00 -10.27
C THR A 170 -8.61 -2.84 -11.74
N GLY A 171 -7.60 -2.66 -12.57
CA GLY A 171 -7.78 -2.56 -14.02
C GLY A 171 -6.45 -2.58 -14.76
N ARG A 172 -6.56 -2.67 -16.08
CA ARG A 172 -5.44 -2.55 -17.00
C ARG A 172 -5.54 -1.24 -17.76
N LEU A 173 -4.46 -0.43 -17.73
CA LEU A 173 -4.35 0.74 -18.56
C LEU A 173 -4.05 0.34 -20.01
N LEU A 174 -4.69 1.03 -20.93
CA LEU A 174 -4.39 0.97 -22.35
C LEU A 174 -3.77 2.30 -22.77
N ASP A 175 -2.68 2.24 -23.50
CA ASP A 175 -2.06 3.42 -24.06
C ASP A 175 -2.98 4.07 -25.11
N THR A 176 -3.18 5.36 -24.95
CA THR A 176 -3.90 6.23 -25.89
C THR A 176 -3.05 7.47 -26.17
N PRO A 177 -3.29 8.25 -27.23
CA PRO A 177 -2.46 9.41 -27.56
C PRO A 177 -2.23 10.41 -26.43
N GLY A 178 -3.18 10.53 -25.49
CA GLY A 178 -3.07 11.41 -24.31
C GLY A 178 -2.68 10.70 -23.03
N MET A 179 -2.42 9.38 -23.05
CA MET A 179 -2.14 8.57 -21.87
C MET A 179 -1.21 7.42 -22.24
N GLN A 180 0.10 7.71 -22.29
CA GLN A 180 1.14 6.76 -22.69
C GLN A 180 2.12 6.53 -21.55
N PHE A 181 2.48 5.27 -21.30
CA PHE A 181 3.50 4.91 -20.31
C PHE A 181 4.86 5.53 -20.66
N GLY A 182 5.54 6.04 -19.64
CA GLY A 182 6.86 6.70 -19.79
C GLY A 182 6.81 8.14 -20.30
N VAL A 183 5.67 8.60 -20.81
CA VAL A 183 5.46 9.98 -21.29
C VAL A 183 4.51 10.74 -20.36
N HIS A 184 3.33 10.21 -20.13
CA HIS A 184 2.26 10.87 -19.37
C HIS A 184 2.09 10.32 -17.96
N TYR A 185 2.55 9.11 -17.71
CA TYR A 185 2.54 8.47 -16.40
C TYR A 185 3.65 7.43 -16.29
N GLN A 186 4.02 7.08 -15.06
CA GLN A 186 5.08 6.15 -14.72
C GLN A 186 4.64 5.16 -13.65
N PHE A 187 5.46 4.16 -13.39
CA PHE A 187 5.24 3.23 -12.29
C PHE A 187 5.25 3.96 -10.94
N GLY A 188 4.24 3.70 -10.13
CA GLY A 188 4.07 4.33 -8.82
C GLY A 188 3.25 5.62 -8.83
N ASP A 189 2.90 6.18 -10.01
CA ASP A 189 2.02 7.33 -10.08
C ASP A 189 0.60 7.00 -9.60
N ILE A 190 -0.11 8.02 -9.12
CA ILE A 190 -1.54 7.93 -8.83
C ILE A 190 -2.33 8.56 -9.98
N VAL A 191 -3.35 7.85 -10.44
CA VAL A 191 -4.32 8.30 -11.44
C VAL A 191 -5.73 8.07 -10.91
N THR A 192 -6.72 8.85 -11.34
CA THR A 192 -8.12 8.59 -10.95
C THR A 192 -8.80 7.70 -11.95
N ALA A 193 -9.21 6.51 -11.52
CA ALA A 193 -10.02 5.58 -12.31
C ALA A 193 -11.51 5.86 -12.10
N GLN A 194 -12.25 5.97 -13.21
CA GLN A 194 -13.71 6.15 -13.24
C GLN A 194 -14.35 4.86 -13.74
N ALA A 195 -14.87 4.08 -12.83
CA ALA A 195 -15.50 2.80 -13.14
C ALA A 195 -16.60 2.45 -12.12
N PHE A 196 -17.60 1.71 -12.54
CA PHE A 196 -18.70 1.21 -11.69
C PHE A 196 -19.44 2.31 -10.89
N GLY A 197 -19.45 3.55 -11.39
CA GLY A 197 -20.05 4.70 -10.70
C GLY A 197 -19.16 5.37 -9.64
N TYR A 198 -17.94 4.90 -9.46
CA TYR A 198 -16.97 5.44 -8.51
C TYR A 198 -15.83 6.18 -9.22
N ASN A 199 -15.26 7.15 -8.49
CA ASN A 199 -13.96 7.75 -8.81
C ASN A 199 -12.99 7.28 -7.75
N VAL A 200 -12.00 6.49 -8.14
CA VAL A 200 -11.03 5.89 -7.22
C VAL A 200 -9.64 6.32 -7.60
N ASP A 201 -8.89 6.85 -6.66
CA ASP A 201 -7.48 7.14 -6.88
C ASP A 201 -6.70 5.84 -6.81
N CYS A 202 -6.09 5.48 -7.93
CA CYS A 202 -5.42 4.21 -8.14
C CYS A 202 -3.93 4.42 -8.36
N HIS A 203 -3.12 3.62 -7.69
CA HIS A 203 -1.69 3.53 -7.97
C HIS A 203 -1.44 2.67 -9.21
N ILE A 204 -0.47 3.06 -10.01
CA ILE A 204 0.14 2.20 -11.03
C ILE A 204 0.96 1.13 -10.31
N SER A 205 0.35 -0.03 -10.09
CA SER A 205 0.85 -1.06 -9.18
C SER A 205 1.79 -2.07 -9.84
N SER A 206 1.71 -2.19 -11.17
CA SER A 206 2.58 -3.11 -11.93
C SER A 206 2.73 -2.63 -13.36
N VAL A 207 3.94 -2.71 -13.87
CA VAL A 207 4.26 -2.50 -15.29
C VAL A 207 5.07 -3.69 -15.77
N ARG A 208 4.58 -4.36 -16.79
CA ARG A 208 5.28 -5.47 -17.45
C ARG A 208 5.57 -5.08 -18.89
N VAL A 209 6.82 -5.08 -19.26
CA VAL A 209 7.26 -4.88 -20.65
C VAL A 209 7.70 -6.23 -21.20
N LYS A 210 7.10 -6.63 -22.31
CA LYS A 210 7.47 -7.83 -23.07
C LYS A 210 7.93 -7.38 -24.45
N VAL A 211 9.08 -7.85 -24.87
CA VAL A 211 9.62 -7.62 -26.21
C VAL A 211 9.78 -8.95 -26.91
N ASP A 212 9.13 -9.14 -28.04
CA ASP A 212 9.28 -10.31 -28.87
C ASP A 212 9.43 -9.91 -30.35
N GLN A 213 9.90 -10.88 -31.18
CA GLN A 213 10.19 -10.60 -32.59
C GLN A 213 8.92 -10.38 -33.42
N ASP A 214 7.81 -10.99 -33.03
CA ASP A 214 6.57 -10.99 -33.84
C ASP A 214 5.68 -9.79 -33.50
N ASN A 215 5.64 -9.38 -32.24
CA ASN A 215 4.73 -8.37 -31.75
C ASN A 215 5.44 -7.07 -31.29
N GLY A 216 6.77 -7.05 -31.33
CA GLY A 216 7.56 -5.92 -30.87
C GLY A 216 7.48 -5.71 -29.35
N GLU A 217 7.41 -4.47 -28.91
CA GLU A 217 7.29 -4.10 -27.51
C GLU A 217 5.80 -4.03 -27.09
N GLN A 218 5.45 -4.78 -26.06
CA GLN A 218 4.14 -4.80 -25.45
C GLN A 218 4.25 -4.35 -24.00
N ILE A 219 3.45 -3.36 -23.63
CA ILE A 219 3.43 -2.81 -22.27
C ILE A 219 2.08 -3.16 -21.63
N ASP A 220 2.12 -3.92 -20.52
CA ASP A 220 0.95 -4.23 -19.69
C ASP A 220 1.05 -3.48 -18.36
N VAL A 221 0.16 -2.53 -18.17
CA VAL A 221 0.13 -1.66 -16.98
C VAL A 221 -1.10 -1.98 -16.17
N ARG A 222 -0.89 -2.28 -14.89
CA ARG A 222 -1.96 -2.58 -13.93
C ARG A 222 -2.08 -1.45 -12.91
N LEU A 223 -3.31 -1.11 -12.60
CA LEU A 223 -3.66 -0.16 -11.56
C LEU A 223 -4.45 -0.84 -10.44
N ARG A 224 -4.31 -0.29 -9.23
CA ARG A 224 -5.05 -0.71 -8.05
C ARG A 224 -5.35 0.50 -7.17
N GLY A 225 -6.60 0.66 -6.79
CA GLY A 225 -7.05 1.67 -5.83
C GLY A 225 -7.92 1.05 -4.75
N GLU A 226 -7.96 1.69 -3.60
CA GLU A 226 -8.80 1.33 -2.46
C GLU A 226 -9.69 2.53 -2.11
N LEU A 227 -11.00 2.24 -1.79
CA LEU A 227 -12.02 3.19 -1.35
C LEU A 227 -12.19 3.13 0.16
#